data_1e4a3381d2a743e661d4ca7dd61d724f
#
_entry.id   1e4a3381d2a743e661d4ca7dd61d724f
#
_cell.length_a   1.000
_cell.length_b   1.000
_cell.length_c   1.000
_cell.angle_alpha   90.00
_cell.angle_beta   90.00
_cell.angle_gamma   90.00
#
_symmetry.space_group_name_H-M   'P 1'
#
loop_
_entity.id
_entity.type
_entity.pdbx_description
1 polymer ?
#
loop_
_entity_poly.entity_id
_entity_poly.type
_entity_poly.pdbx_seq_one_letter_code
_entity_poly.pdbx_strand_id
1 'polypeptide(L)'
;MSKRPFAEPFRRALEICQPYIVAPRSHWDDLDCRPLGVAVPAALRIDPTRLASERFLTWIEQLDAQTFGPQAMAMPRWVFYDCCEWPSALFGLATRPANISAQLRETFGVGPGDRVWVPITLHVAIPTVHPGEFFEHNVGSLGEQIGVQGLGTFTKALGCRVLRARTLVGAAQWTGRALGMHLRFGPLDVLTAYTPAHSYPRTLTYRHATDVETLQRVARGDEPSSPDAAFRVKLDDDGLRRLQRRIERGDTQYSLAGRPIERRNGLFAPIAARTLTP
;
A
#
# COMPACT_ATOMS: atom_id res chain seq x y z
N MET A 1 6.11 -5.76 -31.11
CA MET A 1 5.44 -4.67 -30.39
C MET A 1 6.05 -4.57 -29.01
N SER A 2 6.72 -3.47 -28.67
CA SER A 2 7.23 -3.25 -27.31
C SER A 2 6.04 -3.20 -26.35
N LYS A 3 5.94 -4.14 -25.41
CA LYS A 3 4.91 -4.12 -24.35
C LYS A 3 5.11 -2.84 -23.55
N ARG A 4 4.12 -1.96 -23.57
CA ARG A 4 4.16 -0.73 -22.76
C ARG A 4 4.38 -1.12 -21.30
N PRO A 5 5.39 -0.58 -20.61
CA PRO A 5 5.78 -1.07 -19.28
C PRO A 5 4.73 -0.79 -18.19
N PHE A 6 3.82 0.17 -18.40
CA PHE A 6 2.81 0.61 -17.43
C PHE A 6 1.42 0.73 -18.04
N ALA A 7 0.39 0.51 -17.20
CA ALA A 7 -1.00 0.80 -17.53
C ALA A 7 -1.17 2.30 -17.86
N GLU A 8 -2.19 2.62 -18.67
CA GLU A 8 -2.45 4.00 -19.12
C GLU A 8 -2.56 5.02 -17.96
N PRO A 9 -3.34 4.77 -16.88
CA PRO A 9 -3.43 5.72 -15.76
C PRO A 9 -2.08 5.99 -15.10
N PHE A 10 -1.21 4.97 -15.00
CA PHE A 10 0.10 5.09 -14.36
C PHE A 10 1.10 5.85 -15.23
N ARG A 11 1.02 5.70 -16.56
CA ARG A 11 1.81 6.51 -17.49
C ARG A 11 1.45 7.98 -17.38
N ARG A 12 0.13 8.29 -17.40
CA ARG A 12 -0.36 9.66 -17.21
C ARG A 12 0.07 10.23 -15.86
N ALA A 13 0.03 9.40 -14.81
CA ALA A 13 0.54 9.83 -13.50
C ALA A 13 2.01 10.25 -13.57
N LEU A 14 2.86 9.49 -14.26
CA LEU A 14 4.30 9.78 -14.38
C LEU A 14 4.62 10.99 -15.26
N GLU A 15 3.68 11.49 -16.05
CA GLU A 15 3.84 12.76 -16.80
C GLU A 15 3.79 13.97 -15.88
N ILE A 16 3.03 13.89 -14.76
CA ILE A 16 2.79 15.01 -13.84
C ILE A 16 3.36 14.77 -12.44
N CYS A 17 3.79 13.55 -12.13
CA CYS A 17 4.33 13.16 -10.83
C CYS A 17 5.76 12.66 -10.95
N GLN A 18 6.50 12.82 -9.86
CA GLN A 18 7.83 12.25 -9.69
C GLN A 18 7.86 11.39 -8.41
N PRO A 19 8.55 10.25 -8.41
CA PRO A 19 8.72 9.45 -7.20
C PRO A 19 9.62 10.16 -6.20
N TYR A 20 9.34 9.95 -4.91
CA TYR A 20 10.21 10.36 -3.82
C TYR A 20 10.50 9.20 -2.87
N ILE A 21 11.63 9.28 -2.18
CA ILE A 21 12.01 8.38 -1.09
C ILE A 21 12.37 9.25 0.13
N VAL A 22 11.89 8.85 1.30
CA VAL A 22 12.33 9.41 2.59
C VAL A 22 13.06 8.30 3.34
N ALA A 23 14.35 8.48 3.53
CA ALA A 23 15.22 7.60 4.32
C ALA A 23 16.50 8.34 4.67
N PRO A 24 17.18 7.98 5.78
CA PRO A 24 18.51 8.49 6.07
C PRO A 24 19.48 8.26 4.91
N ARG A 25 20.34 9.22 4.65
CA ARG A 25 21.27 9.15 3.50
C ARG A 25 22.14 7.89 3.52
N SER A 26 22.49 7.40 4.71
CA SER A 26 23.28 6.18 4.91
C SER A 26 22.61 4.91 4.35
N HIS A 27 21.28 4.95 4.10
CA HIS A 27 20.50 3.78 3.64
C HIS A 27 20.21 3.79 2.14
N TRP A 28 20.58 4.86 1.42
CA TRP A 28 20.20 4.99 0.00
C TRP A 28 20.78 3.92 -0.91
N ASP A 29 21.95 3.35 -0.57
CA ASP A 29 22.57 2.29 -1.37
C ASP A 29 21.86 0.93 -1.21
N ASP A 30 21.10 0.75 -0.13
CA ASP A 30 20.29 -0.45 0.13
C ASP A 30 18.94 -0.41 -0.59
N LEU A 31 18.49 0.78 -1.00
CA LEU A 31 17.21 1.01 -1.64
C LEU A 31 17.33 0.95 -3.17
N ASP A 32 16.25 0.50 -3.83
CA ASP A 32 16.16 0.62 -5.28
C ASP A 32 15.68 2.04 -5.66
N CYS A 33 16.61 2.92 -5.98
CA CYS A 33 16.29 4.27 -6.45
C CYS A 33 15.78 4.31 -7.90
N ARG A 34 15.52 3.15 -8.54
CA ARG A 34 14.96 3.03 -9.89
C ARG A 34 13.88 1.94 -9.98
N PRO A 35 12.87 1.97 -9.07
CA PRO A 35 11.88 0.92 -8.97
C PRO A 35 11.13 0.75 -10.30
N LEU A 36 11.11 -0.49 -10.81
CA LEU A 36 10.50 -0.84 -12.10
C LEU A 36 10.93 0.06 -13.28
N GLY A 37 12.14 0.65 -13.20
CA GLY A 37 12.68 1.56 -14.23
C GLY A 37 12.30 3.04 -14.04
N VAL A 38 11.48 3.39 -13.06
CA VAL A 38 11.11 4.78 -12.73
C VAL A 38 12.18 5.39 -11.82
N ALA A 39 12.96 6.34 -12.32
CA ALA A 39 14.04 6.94 -11.55
C ALA A 39 13.53 7.90 -10.48
N VAL A 40 14.03 7.78 -9.24
CA VAL A 40 13.80 8.75 -8.17
C VAL A 40 14.83 9.88 -8.33
N PRO A 41 14.38 11.13 -8.61
CA PRO A 41 15.28 12.28 -8.76
C PRO A 41 16.08 12.51 -7.48
N ALA A 42 17.34 12.93 -7.62
CA ALA A 42 18.20 13.24 -6.46
C ALA A 42 17.57 14.28 -5.51
N ALA A 43 16.87 15.29 -6.06
CA ALA A 43 16.16 16.31 -5.29
C ALA A 43 14.93 15.80 -4.52
N LEU A 44 14.48 14.55 -4.79
CA LEU A 44 13.35 13.89 -4.12
C LEU A 44 13.81 12.67 -3.31
N ARG A 45 15.09 12.53 -3.08
CA ARG A 45 15.66 11.66 -2.05
C ARG A 45 15.79 12.48 -0.77
N ILE A 46 14.80 12.36 0.08
CA ILE A 46 14.64 13.20 1.27
C ILE A 46 15.30 12.52 2.45
N ASP A 47 16.25 13.20 3.05
CA ASP A 47 16.91 12.74 4.28
C ASP A 47 16.15 13.33 5.49
N PRO A 48 15.44 12.53 6.31
CA PRO A 48 14.63 13.04 7.42
C PRO A 48 15.48 13.66 8.55
N THR A 49 16.77 13.40 8.57
CA THR A 49 17.69 13.98 9.58
C THR A 49 18.12 15.42 9.26
N ARG A 50 17.74 15.94 8.09
CA ARG A 50 18.10 17.29 7.63
C ARG A 50 16.99 18.30 7.89
N LEU A 51 17.33 19.47 8.44
CA LEU A 51 16.38 20.57 8.62
C LEU A 51 15.69 21.00 7.32
N ALA A 52 16.41 20.94 6.19
CA ALA A 52 15.86 21.25 4.87
C ALA A 52 14.69 20.33 4.46
N SER A 53 14.55 19.18 5.08
CA SER A 53 13.49 18.21 4.81
C SER A 53 12.20 18.47 5.61
N GLU A 54 12.24 19.32 6.62
CA GLU A 54 11.14 19.53 7.57
C GLU A 54 9.81 19.87 6.88
N ARG A 55 9.84 20.79 5.91
CA ARG A 55 8.64 21.18 5.17
C ARG A 55 8.03 20.01 4.40
N PHE A 56 8.87 19.18 3.75
CA PHE A 56 8.39 18.02 3.01
C PHE A 56 7.79 16.96 3.93
N LEU A 57 8.39 16.73 5.10
CA LEU A 57 7.86 15.82 6.12
C LEU A 57 6.53 16.30 6.69
N THR A 58 6.38 17.61 6.93
CA THR A 58 5.10 18.19 7.33
C THR A 58 4.00 17.95 6.28
N TRP A 59 4.34 18.02 4.99
CA TRP A 59 3.38 17.70 3.93
C TRP A 59 3.02 16.21 3.89
N ILE A 60 3.94 15.29 4.22
CA ILE A 60 3.63 13.87 4.37
C ILE A 60 2.61 13.64 5.51
N GLU A 61 2.79 14.31 6.65
CA GLU A 61 1.83 14.27 7.76
C GLU A 61 0.46 14.78 7.34
N GLN A 62 0.41 15.89 6.60
CA GLN A 62 -0.84 16.44 6.06
C GLN A 62 -1.51 15.49 5.07
N LEU A 63 -0.73 14.84 4.19
CA LEU A 63 -1.23 13.79 3.29
C LEU A 63 -1.84 12.63 4.08
N ASP A 64 -1.17 12.14 5.10
CA ASP A 64 -1.66 11.06 5.95
C ASP A 64 -2.95 11.47 6.67
N ALA A 65 -2.97 12.66 7.26
CA ALA A 65 -4.16 13.21 7.92
C ALA A 65 -5.35 13.36 6.96
N GLN A 66 -5.13 13.77 5.70
CA GLN A 66 -6.19 13.85 4.69
C GLN A 66 -6.71 12.46 4.29
N THR A 67 -5.84 11.44 4.29
CA THR A 67 -6.19 10.09 3.84
C THR A 67 -6.82 9.25 4.96
N PHE A 68 -6.29 9.32 6.17
CA PHE A 68 -6.63 8.43 7.29
C PHE A 68 -7.29 9.15 8.47
N GLY A 69 -7.20 10.48 8.53
CA GLY A 69 -7.83 11.29 9.58
C GLY A 69 -9.33 11.06 9.72
N PRO A 70 -10.11 10.96 8.62
CA PRO A 70 -11.56 10.69 8.70
C PRO A 70 -11.93 9.38 9.39
N GLN A 71 -11.00 8.42 9.46
CA GLN A 71 -11.18 7.14 10.16
C GLN A 71 -10.49 7.11 11.53
N ALA A 72 -9.93 8.24 12.00
CA ALA A 72 -9.10 8.33 13.21
C ALA A 72 -7.89 7.35 13.18
N MET A 73 -7.31 7.15 11.99
CA MET A 73 -6.19 6.23 11.75
C MET A 73 -4.93 6.96 11.27
N ALA A 74 -4.89 8.30 11.33
CA ALA A 74 -3.71 9.08 11.00
C ALA A 74 -2.56 8.75 11.95
N MET A 75 -1.35 8.65 11.40
CA MET A 75 -0.16 8.32 12.17
C MET A 75 0.37 9.54 12.94
N PRO A 76 0.83 9.38 14.19
CA PRO A 76 1.60 10.41 14.87
C PRO A 76 2.91 10.73 14.13
N ARG A 77 3.38 11.97 14.23
CA ARG A 77 4.58 12.45 13.54
C ARG A 77 5.82 11.58 13.75
N TRP A 78 6.05 11.13 14.97
CA TRP A 78 7.23 10.34 15.33
C TRP A 78 7.24 8.96 14.62
N VAL A 79 6.06 8.39 14.30
CA VAL A 79 5.97 7.11 13.57
C VAL A 79 6.56 7.23 12.16
N PHE A 80 6.38 8.37 11.49
CA PHE A 80 6.99 8.57 10.16
C PHE A 80 8.51 8.54 10.22
N TYR A 81 9.10 9.12 11.27
CA TYR A 81 10.54 9.07 11.47
C TYR A 81 11.01 7.63 11.73
N ASP A 82 10.38 6.94 12.67
CA ASP A 82 10.72 5.56 13.02
C ASP A 82 10.58 4.62 11.81
N CYS A 83 9.56 4.82 10.97
CA CYS A 83 9.37 4.06 9.73
C CYS A 83 10.39 4.41 8.62
N CYS A 84 11.20 5.46 8.76
CA CYS A 84 12.29 5.77 7.84
C CYS A 84 13.62 5.12 8.23
N GLU A 85 13.72 4.67 9.50
CA GLU A 85 14.96 4.08 10.01
C GLU A 85 15.24 2.71 9.34
N TRP A 86 16.48 2.29 9.45
CA TRP A 86 17.00 1.05 8.84
C TRP A 86 16.22 -0.21 9.26
N PRO A 87 15.92 -1.09 8.30
CA PRO A 87 16.15 -1.03 6.86
C PRO A 87 14.92 -0.57 6.06
N SER A 88 14.20 0.41 6.52
CA SER A 88 12.94 0.89 5.98
C SER A 88 13.09 2.22 5.21
N ALA A 89 12.02 2.63 4.55
CA ALA A 89 11.88 3.93 3.89
C ALA A 89 10.40 4.25 3.69
N LEU A 90 10.05 5.54 3.65
CA LEU A 90 8.80 5.96 3.07
C LEU A 90 9.00 6.19 1.57
N PHE A 91 8.01 5.78 0.80
CA PHE A 91 7.99 6.00 -0.65
C PHE A 91 6.67 6.63 -1.08
N GLY A 92 6.70 7.44 -2.12
CA GLY A 92 5.49 7.97 -2.71
C GLY A 92 5.72 8.70 -4.03
N LEU A 93 4.68 9.34 -4.50
CA LEU A 93 4.70 10.20 -5.66
C LEU A 93 4.39 11.64 -5.23
N ALA A 94 5.11 12.59 -5.79
CA ALA A 94 4.92 14.02 -5.57
C ALA A 94 4.59 14.70 -6.90
N THR A 95 3.83 15.78 -6.85
CA THR A 95 3.45 16.56 -8.04
C THR A 95 3.70 18.05 -7.82
N ARG A 96 3.56 18.85 -8.86
CA ARG A 96 3.64 20.31 -8.76
C ARG A 96 2.31 20.90 -8.26
N PRO A 97 2.33 22.02 -7.50
CA PRO A 97 1.12 22.67 -7.00
C PRO A 97 0.10 23.04 -8.08
N ALA A 98 0.54 23.29 -9.30
CA ALA A 98 -0.33 23.53 -10.45
C ALA A 98 -1.27 22.36 -10.78
N ASN A 99 -0.90 21.13 -10.43
CA ASN A 99 -1.64 19.91 -10.76
C ASN A 99 -2.64 19.49 -9.66
N ILE A 100 -2.67 20.15 -8.52
CA ILE A 100 -3.59 19.85 -7.40
C ILE A 100 -4.68 20.89 -7.27
N SER A 101 -5.79 20.51 -6.63
CA SER A 101 -6.94 21.40 -6.39
C SER A 101 -6.58 22.62 -5.53
N ALA A 102 -7.37 23.67 -5.61
CA ALA A 102 -7.19 24.86 -4.75
C ALA A 102 -7.25 24.51 -3.26
N GLN A 103 -8.17 23.61 -2.88
CA GLN A 103 -8.31 23.14 -1.50
C GLN A 103 -7.04 22.42 -1.01
N LEU A 104 -6.44 21.55 -1.81
CA LEU A 104 -5.19 20.91 -1.44
C LEU A 104 -4.02 21.88 -1.39
N ARG A 105 -3.97 22.87 -2.28
CA ARG A 105 -2.95 23.93 -2.18
C ARG A 105 -3.04 24.69 -0.86
N GLU A 106 -4.26 25.03 -0.44
CA GLU A 106 -4.50 25.67 0.86
C GLU A 106 -4.04 24.78 2.02
N THR A 107 -4.40 23.49 1.99
CA THR A 107 -3.97 22.50 3.00
C THR A 107 -2.44 22.43 3.12
N PHE A 108 -1.74 22.41 1.99
CA PHE A 108 -0.27 22.33 1.97
C PHE A 108 0.44 23.69 2.09
N GLY A 109 -0.30 24.79 2.16
CA GLY A 109 0.27 26.14 2.22
C GLY A 109 1.15 26.48 1.02
N VAL A 110 0.69 26.14 -0.20
CA VAL A 110 1.43 26.36 -1.46
C VAL A 110 0.60 27.14 -2.48
N GLY A 111 1.26 28.01 -3.23
CA GLY A 111 0.67 28.72 -4.36
C GLY A 111 0.73 27.90 -5.67
N PRO A 112 -0.12 28.19 -6.67
CA PRO A 112 -0.12 27.48 -7.95
C PRO A 112 1.18 27.65 -8.76
N GLY A 113 1.90 28.74 -8.51
CA GLY A 113 3.18 29.06 -9.17
C GLY A 113 4.44 28.56 -8.45
N ASP A 114 4.28 27.96 -7.26
CA ASP A 114 5.41 27.51 -6.47
C ASP A 114 6.16 26.36 -7.17
N ARG A 115 7.49 26.47 -7.20
CA ARG A 115 8.36 25.47 -7.83
C ARG A 115 8.79 24.36 -6.86
N VAL A 116 7.85 23.88 -6.05
CA VAL A 116 8.05 22.81 -5.07
C VAL A 116 7.39 21.51 -5.53
N TRP A 117 7.80 20.39 -4.96
CA TRP A 117 7.13 19.09 -5.11
C TRP A 117 6.32 18.80 -3.86
N VAL A 118 5.03 18.49 -4.03
CA VAL A 118 4.09 18.19 -2.94
C VAL A 118 3.74 16.70 -2.99
N PRO A 119 3.89 15.94 -1.90
CA PRO A 119 3.54 14.53 -1.86
C PRO A 119 2.03 14.35 -2.04
N ILE A 120 1.63 13.38 -2.87
CA ILE A 120 0.22 13.05 -3.14
C ILE A 120 -0.09 11.58 -2.92
N THR A 121 0.93 10.76 -2.73
CA THR A 121 0.79 9.38 -2.29
C THR A 121 1.86 9.03 -1.27
N LEU A 122 1.58 8.02 -0.45
CA LEU A 122 2.48 7.52 0.57
C LEU A 122 2.37 6.00 0.63
N HIS A 123 3.49 5.31 0.73
CA HIS A 123 3.62 3.90 1.08
C HIS A 123 4.62 3.78 2.22
N VAL A 124 4.19 3.16 3.31
CA VAL A 124 4.99 2.90 4.50
C VAL A 124 4.98 1.40 4.74
N ALA A 125 6.15 0.79 4.73
CA ALA A 125 6.32 -0.60 5.11
C ALA A 125 7.59 -0.75 5.94
N ILE A 126 7.52 -1.53 7.01
CA ILE A 126 8.60 -1.79 7.95
C ILE A 126 9.02 -3.26 7.89
N PRO A 127 10.30 -3.59 8.07
CA PRO A 127 10.75 -4.96 8.02
C PRO A 127 10.15 -5.80 9.16
N THR A 128 9.88 -7.07 8.88
CA THR A 128 9.58 -8.06 9.90
C THR A 128 10.85 -8.81 10.32
N VAL A 129 10.71 -9.80 11.18
CA VAL A 129 11.84 -10.68 11.55
C VAL A 129 12.27 -11.63 10.42
N HIS A 130 11.50 -11.71 9.34
CA HIS A 130 11.79 -12.59 8.20
C HIS A 130 12.48 -11.80 7.07
N PRO A 131 13.66 -12.23 6.58
CA PRO A 131 14.37 -11.52 5.53
C PRO A 131 13.55 -11.34 4.24
N GLY A 132 13.40 -10.09 3.81
CA GLY A 132 12.63 -9.72 2.61
C GLY A 132 11.11 -9.70 2.81
N GLU A 133 10.64 -9.88 4.04
CA GLU A 133 9.25 -9.68 4.41
C GLU A 133 9.09 -8.32 5.12
N PHE A 134 8.06 -7.57 4.72
CA PHE A 134 7.73 -6.27 5.31
C PHE A 134 6.29 -6.25 5.78
N PHE A 135 6.03 -5.54 6.87
CA PHE A 135 4.69 -5.21 7.32
C PHE A 135 4.29 -3.87 6.68
N GLU A 136 3.19 -3.89 5.92
CA GLU A 136 2.62 -2.71 5.31
C GLU A 136 1.84 -1.92 6.36
N HIS A 137 2.39 -0.77 6.72
CA HIS A 137 1.78 0.09 7.73
C HIS A 137 0.67 0.95 7.12
N ASN A 138 1.00 1.73 6.08
CA ASN A 138 0.05 2.62 5.41
C ASN A 138 0.28 2.70 3.90
N VAL A 139 -0.82 2.80 3.16
CA VAL A 139 -0.84 3.24 1.75
C VAL A 139 -1.87 4.34 1.59
N GLY A 140 -1.42 5.57 1.48
CA GLY A 140 -2.26 6.75 1.27
C GLY A 140 -2.19 7.26 -0.17
N SER A 141 -3.30 7.78 -0.69
CA SER A 141 -3.34 8.37 -2.03
C SER A 141 -4.41 9.44 -2.16
N LEU A 142 -4.01 10.61 -2.65
CA LEU A 142 -4.86 11.69 -3.13
C LEU A 142 -4.98 11.68 -4.67
N GLY A 143 -4.81 10.53 -5.32
CA GLY A 143 -4.82 10.41 -6.77
C GLY A 143 -6.11 10.91 -7.42
N GLU A 144 -7.26 10.76 -6.77
CA GLU A 144 -8.54 11.28 -7.23
C GLU A 144 -8.52 12.81 -7.38
N GLN A 145 -7.76 13.52 -6.55
CA GLN A 145 -7.63 14.98 -6.57
C GLN A 145 -6.82 15.51 -7.78
N ILE A 146 -6.11 14.61 -8.45
CA ILE A 146 -5.36 14.90 -9.69
C ILE A 146 -5.91 14.12 -10.89
N GLY A 147 -7.11 13.52 -10.74
CA GLY A 147 -7.79 12.76 -11.82
C GLY A 147 -7.13 11.42 -12.17
N VAL A 148 -6.36 10.81 -11.26
CA VAL A 148 -5.68 9.54 -11.48
C VAL A 148 -6.20 8.47 -10.53
N GLN A 149 -6.86 7.45 -11.09
CA GLN A 149 -7.34 6.28 -10.34
C GLN A 149 -6.23 5.23 -10.19
N GLY A 150 -6.29 4.48 -9.08
CA GLY A 150 -5.36 3.36 -8.81
C GLY A 150 -3.95 3.79 -8.42
N LEU A 151 -3.72 5.08 -8.17
CA LEU A 151 -2.38 5.60 -7.85
C LEU A 151 -1.81 4.98 -6.57
N GLY A 152 -2.63 4.66 -5.56
CA GLY A 152 -2.20 3.95 -4.36
C GLY A 152 -1.66 2.54 -4.67
N THR A 153 -2.31 1.80 -5.59
CA THR A 153 -1.82 0.50 -6.06
C THR A 153 -0.46 0.61 -6.74
N PHE A 154 -0.30 1.62 -7.60
CA PHE A 154 0.96 1.87 -8.29
C PHE A 154 2.07 2.28 -7.32
N THR A 155 1.76 3.17 -6.37
CA THR A 155 2.70 3.60 -5.32
C THR A 155 3.16 2.42 -4.48
N LYS A 156 2.25 1.54 -4.06
CA LYS A 156 2.58 0.31 -3.35
C LYS A 156 3.53 -0.57 -4.18
N ALA A 157 3.24 -0.78 -5.46
CA ALA A 157 4.09 -1.60 -6.32
C ALA A 157 5.52 -1.04 -6.44
N LEU A 158 5.65 0.27 -6.65
CA LEU A 158 6.96 0.93 -6.68
C LEU A 158 7.65 0.90 -5.30
N GLY A 159 6.92 1.16 -4.21
CA GLY A 159 7.46 1.16 -2.85
C GLY A 159 7.98 -0.21 -2.42
N CYS A 160 7.25 -1.29 -2.72
CA CYS A 160 7.74 -2.66 -2.50
C CYS A 160 9.04 -2.91 -3.26
N ARG A 161 9.18 -2.36 -4.48
CA ARG A 161 10.41 -2.50 -5.26
C ARG A 161 11.55 -1.67 -4.69
N VAL A 162 11.28 -0.45 -4.18
CA VAL A 162 12.27 0.38 -3.46
C VAL A 162 12.89 -0.40 -2.31
N LEU A 163 12.05 -1.04 -1.50
CA LEU A 163 12.45 -1.84 -0.33
C LEU A 163 12.98 -3.24 -0.71
N ARG A 164 12.96 -3.62 -1.99
CA ARG A 164 13.28 -4.97 -2.45
C ARG A 164 12.48 -6.06 -1.72
N ALA A 165 11.25 -5.72 -1.30
CA ALA A 165 10.35 -6.63 -0.62
C ALA A 165 10.00 -7.82 -1.52
N ARG A 166 10.00 -9.03 -0.95
CA ARG A 166 9.57 -10.27 -1.60
C ARG A 166 8.20 -10.71 -1.12
N THR A 167 7.87 -10.33 0.09
CA THR A 167 6.60 -10.65 0.74
C THR A 167 6.14 -9.45 1.54
N LEU A 168 4.84 -9.19 1.52
CA LEU A 168 4.18 -8.20 2.35
C LEU A 168 3.16 -8.87 3.28
N VAL A 169 3.21 -8.49 4.54
CA VAL A 169 2.16 -8.73 5.53
C VAL A 169 1.41 -7.42 5.73
N GLY A 170 0.11 -7.46 5.76
CA GLY A 170 -0.70 -6.25 5.97
C GLY A 170 -1.98 -6.54 6.73
N ALA A 171 -2.66 -5.48 7.10
CA ALA A 171 -3.97 -5.54 7.74
C ALA A 171 -4.98 -4.68 6.97
N ALA A 172 -6.19 -5.18 6.80
CA ALA A 172 -7.27 -4.44 6.15
C ALA A 172 -8.64 -4.83 6.71
N GLN A 173 -9.58 -3.90 6.69
CA GLN A 173 -10.97 -4.24 6.99
C GLN A 173 -11.54 -5.11 5.86
N TRP A 174 -12.27 -6.18 6.20
CA TRP A 174 -12.93 -7.07 5.23
C TRP A 174 -13.85 -6.33 4.24
N THR A 175 -14.40 -5.22 4.65
CA THR A 175 -15.28 -4.35 3.84
C THR A 175 -14.59 -3.08 3.37
N GLY A 176 -13.30 -2.91 3.67
CA GLY A 176 -12.54 -1.71 3.34
C GLY A 176 -12.21 -1.60 1.85
N ARG A 177 -12.20 -0.38 1.32
CA ARG A 177 -11.80 -0.10 -0.07
C ARG A 177 -10.37 -0.59 -0.38
N ALA A 178 -9.47 -0.52 0.62
CA ALA A 178 -8.08 -0.96 0.50
C ALA A 178 -7.97 -2.45 0.13
N LEU A 179 -8.90 -3.31 0.56
CA LEU A 179 -8.87 -4.73 0.25
C LEU A 179 -8.82 -5.00 -1.26
N GLY A 180 -9.56 -4.22 -2.05
CA GLY A 180 -9.52 -4.31 -3.52
C GLY A 180 -8.17 -3.94 -4.11
N MET A 181 -7.44 -3.01 -3.50
CA MET A 181 -6.08 -2.65 -3.89
C MET A 181 -5.10 -3.80 -3.62
N HIS A 182 -5.17 -4.40 -2.44
CA HIS A 182 -4.29 -5.52 -2.07
C HIS A 182 -4.50 -6.74 -2.97
N LEU A 183 -5.75 -7.06 -3.33
CA LEU A 183 -6.10 -8.15 -4.24
C LEU A 183 -5.54 -7.97 -5.67
N ARG A 184 -5.14 -6.77 -6.08
CA ARG A 184 -4.43 -6.55 -7.36
C ARG A 184 -3.05 -7.23 -7.37
N PHE A 185 -2.46 -7.49 -6.21
CA PHE A 185 -1.19 -8.21 -6.09
C PHE A 185 -1.33 -9.74 -6.16
N GLY A 186 -2.54 -10.25 -6.05
CA GLY A 186 -2.86 -11.68 -6.09
C GLY A 186 -3.77 -12.10 -4.94
N PRO A 187 -3.96 -13.40 -4.75
CA PRO A 187 -4.67 -13.92 -3.59
C PRO A 187 -3.96 -13.53 -2.31
N LEU A 188 -4.73 -13.26 -1.25
CA LEU A 188 -4.19 -12.86 0.05
C LEU A 188 -4.26 -14.07 1.00
N ASP A 189 -3.11 -14.60 1.40
CA ASP A 189 -3.05 -15.64 2.43
C ASP A 189 -3.54 -15.08 3.76
N VAL A 190 -4.59 -15.66 4.30
CA VAL A 190 -5.26 -15.18 5.52
C VAL A 190 -4.49 -15.67 6.73
N LEU A 191 -3.84 -14.75 7.44
CA LEU A 191 -3.14 -15.04 8.69
C LEU A 191 -4.09 -14.98 9.90
N THR A 192 -4.95 -13.94 9.94
CA THR A 192 -6.05 -13.84 10.89
C THR A 192 -7.30 -13.33 10.19
N ALA A 193 -8.45 -13.90 10.53
CA ALA A 193 -9.75 -13.47 9.99
C ALA A 193 -10.53 -12.59 10.95
N TYR A 194 -10.26 -12.72 12.24
CA TYR A 194 -10.94 -12.00 13.31
C TYR A 194 -10.01 -11.82 14.50
N THR A 195 -9.86 -10.59 14.99
CA THR A 195 -8.97 -10.25 16.11
C THR A 195 -9.78 -9.57 17.22
N PRO A 196 -10.24 -10.32 18.26
CA PRO A 196 -11.17 -9.79 19.26
C PRO A 196 -10.63 -8.60 20.04
N ALA A 197 -9.31 -8.54 20.26
CA ALA A 197 -8.65 -7.46 20.99
C ALA A 197 -8.41 -6.19 20.16
N HIS A 198 -8.62 -6.23 18.84
CA HIS A 198 -8.44 -5.07 17.97
C HIS A 198 -9.64 -4.12 18.06
N SER A 199 -9.41 -2.79 17.98
CA SER A 199 -10.47 -1.77 17.94
C SER A 199 -11.47 -2.02 16.80
N TYR A 200 -11.00 -2.69 15.74
CA TYR A 200 -11.80 -3.15 14.60
C TYR A 200 -11.68 -4.67 14.48
N PRO A 201 -12.48 -5.47 15.21
CA PRO A 201 -12.30 -6.93 15.29
C PRO A 201 -12.39 -7.66 13.94
N ARG A 202 -13.14 -7.10 12.99
CA ARG A 202 -13.26 -7.63 11.61
C ARG A 202 -12.10 -7.19 10.73
N THR A 203 -10.88 -7.19 11.25
CA THR A 203 -9.66 -6.93 10.50
C THR A 203 -9.08 -8.24 9.98
N LEU A 204 -8.84 -8.28 8.68
CA LEU A 204 -8.07 -9.31 8.01
C LEU A 204 -6.58 -8.97 8.16
N THR A 205 -5.78 -9.87 8.73
CA THR A 205 -4.32 -9.85 8.55
C THR A 205 -3.97 -10.85 7.46
N TYR A 206 -3.18 -10.41 6.49
CA TYR A 206 -2.88 -11.20 5.31
C TYR A 206 -1.40 -11.14 4.96
N ARG A 207 -0.98 -12.10 4.12
CA ARG A 207 0.33 -12.12 3.47
C ARG A 207 0.13 -12.27 1.96
N HIS A 208 1.01 -11.66 1.16
CA HIS A 208 1.06 -11.88 -0.29
C HIS A 208 2.47 -11.66 -0.85
N ALA A 209 2.74 -12.27 -2.00
CA ALA A 209 4.00 -12.09 -2.72
C ALA A 209 4.12 -10.69 -3.33
N THR A 210 5.35 -10.15 -3.33
CA THR A 210 5.74 -8.89 -3.98
C THR A 210 7.02 -9.07 -4.81
N ASP A 211 7.21 -10.26 -5.39
CA ASP A 211 8.30 -10.50 -6.34
C ASP A 211 8.20 -9.57 -7.56
N VAL A 212 9.30 -9.47 -8.30
CA VAL A 212 9.41 -8.53 -9.44
C VAL A 212 8.34 -8.79 -10.50
N GLU A 213 7.97 -10.03 -10.74
CA GLU A 213 6.96 -10.41 -11.74
C GLU A 213 5.56 -9.90 -11.31
N THR A 214 5.19 -10.12 -10.05
CA THR A 214 3.97 -9.60 -9.44
C THR A 214 3.91 -8.08 -9.55
N LEU A 215 4.99 -7.38 -9.17
CA LEU A 215 5.03 -5.91 -9.23
C LEU A 215 4.93 -5.38 -10.66
N GLN A 216 5.60 -6.03 -11.63
CA GLN A 216 5.49 -5.67 -13.05
C GLN A 216 4.09 -5.93 -13.60
N ARG A 217 3.45 -7.05 -13.23
CA ARG A 217 2.08 -7.37 -13.61
C ARG A 217 1.10 -6.30 -13.12
N VAL A 218 1.20 -5.92 -11.83
CA VAL A 218 0.39 -4.83 -11.24
C VAL A 218 0.63 -3.52 -11.97
N ALA A 219 1.88 -3.16 -12.25
CA ALA A 219 2.24 -1.93 -12.94
C ALA A 219 1.72 -1.88 -14.40
N ARG A 220 1.58 -3.03 -15.07
CA ARG A 220 0.93 -3.13 -16.38
C ARG A 220 -0.60 -3.08 -16.31
N GLY A 221 -1.18 -3.17 -15.11
CA GLY A 221 -2.63 -3.23 -14.92
C GLY A 221 -3.25 -4.59 -15.22
N ASP A 222 -2.41 -5.64 -15.36
CA ASP A 222 -2.88 -6.99 -15.61
C ASP A 222 -3.56 -7.57 -14.37
N GLU A 223 -4.68 -8.27 -14.56
CA GLU A 223 -5.37 -8.94 -13.45
C GLU A 223 -4.56 -10.14 -12.94
N PRO A 224 -4.54 -10.37 -11.61
CA PRO A 224 -3.93 -11.58 -11.07
C PRO A 224 -4.77 -12.82 -11.41
N SER A 225 -4.12 -13.96 -11.53
CA SER A 225 -4.82 -15.24 -11.44
C SER A 225 -5.38 -15.41 -10.02
N SER A 226 -6.62 -15.85 -9.93
CA SER A 226 -7.25 -16.16 -8.64
C SER A 226 -7.49 -17.68 -8.56
N PRO A 227 -7.17 -18.30 -7.42
CA PRO A 227 -7.49 -19.71 -7.20
C PRO A 227 -9.02 -19.87 -7.10
N ASP A 228 -9.49 -21.08 -7.41
CA ASP A 228 -10.90 -21.41 -7.20
C ASP A 228 -11.26 -21.36 -5.71
N ALA A 229 -12.39 -20.74 -5.43
CA ALA A 229 -12.89 -20.69 -4.06
C ALA A 229 -13.43 -22.06 -3.63
N ALA A 230 -12.85 -22.62 -2.57
CA ALA A 230 -13.30 -23.87 -1.96
C ALA A 230 -14.64 -23.66 -1.22
N PHE A 231 -14.85 -22.48 -0.64
CA PHE A 231 -16.09 -22.10 0.04
C PHE A 231 -16.21 -20.58 0.15
N ARG A 232 -17.35 -20.12 0.70
CA ARG A 232 -17.58 -18.69 0.99
C ARG A 232 -17.82 -18.48 2.46
N VAL A 233 -17.27 -17.39 2.99
CA VAL A 233 -17.44 -16.97 4.38
C VAL A 233 -18.30 -15.71 4.41
N LYS A 234 -19.35 -15.74 5.22
CA LYS A 234 -20.14 -14.53 5.50
C LYS A 234 -19.32 -13.58 6.35
N LEU A 235 -19.29 -12.31 5.98
CA LEU A 235 -18.47 -11.27 6.65
C LEU A 235 -19.22 -10.66 7.85
N ASP A 236 -19.82 -11.50 8.67
CA ASP A 236 -20.30 -11.17 10.01
C ASP A 236 -19.39 -11.79 11.08
N ASP A 237 -19.59 -11.43 12.33
CA ASP A 237 -18.77 -11.90 13.45
C ASP A 237 -18.72 -13.44 13.52
N ASP A 238 -19.84 -14.09 13.35
CA ASP A 238 -19.92 -15.56 13.43
C ASP A 238 -19.17 -16.25 12.30
N GLY A 239 -19.33 -15.76 11.06
CA GLY A 239 -18.61 -16.28 9.90
C GLY A 239 -17.09 -16.11 10.03
N LEU A 240 -16.66 -14.92 10.43
CA LEU A 240 -15.23 -14.62 10.60
C LEU A 240 -14.62 -15.37 11.79
N ARG A 241 -15.32 -15.50 12.92
CA ARG A 241 -14.89 -16.34 14.06
C ARG A 241 -14.79 -17.82 13.66
N ARG A 242 -15.70 -18.33 12.82
CA ARG A 242 -15.60 -19.72 12.31
C ARG A 242 -14.37 -19.88 11.41
N LEU A 243 -14.07 -18.91 10.54
CA LEU A 243 -12.86 -18.95 9.72
C LEU A 243 -11.62 -18.88 10.59
N GLN A 244 -11.60 -17.99 11.61
CA GLN A 244 -10.49 -17.87 12.54
C GLN A 244 -10.18 -19.21 13.23
N ARG A 245 -11.20 -19.90 13.77
CA ARG A 245 -11.03 -21.23 14.36
C ARG A 245 -10.50 -22.29 13.38
N ARG A 246 -10.75 -22.14 12.08
CA ARG A 246 -10.16 -23.05 11.07
C ARG A 246 -8.69 -22.73 10.87
N ILE A 247 -8.32 -21.45 10.83
CA ILE A 247 -6.92 -21.01 10.71
C ILE A 247 -6.09 -21.50 11.89
N GLU A 248 -6.62 -21.37 13.11
CA GLU A 248 -5.97 -21.80 14.37
C GLU A 248 -5.65 -23.29 14.44
N ARG A 249 -6.31 -24.14 13.66
CA ARG A 249 -5.98 -25.57 13.57
C ARG A 249 -4.64 -25.83 12.87
N GLY A 250 -4.21 -24.94 11.97
CA GLY A 250 -2.88 -24.97 11.36
C GLY A 250 -2.66 -26.06 10.30
N ASP A 251 -3.66 -26.83 9.93
CA ASP A 251 -3.57 -27.93 8.94
C ASP A 251 -3.83 -27.47 7.49
N THR A 252 -4.37 -26.27 7.35
CA THR A 252 -4.84 -25.73 6.07
C THR A 252 -4.50 -24.25 5.95
N GLN A 253 -3.90 -23.87 4.82
CA GLN A 253 -3.73 -22.47 4.44
C GLN A 253 -4.99 -21.98 3.74
N TYR A 254 -5.50 -20.84 4.17
CA TYR A 254 -6.65 -20.16 3.58
C TYR A 254 -6.20 -18.90 2.86
N SER A 255 -6.75 -18.67 1.67
CA SER A 255 -6.45 -17.44 0.91
C SER A 255 -7.74 -16.77 0.46
N LEU A 256 -7.81 -15.46 0.56
CA LEU A 256 -8.88 -14.69 -0.06
C LEU A 256 -8.65 -14.70 -1.57
N ALA A 257 -9.55 -15.39 -2.29
CA ALA A 257 -9.42 -15.65 -3.72
C ALA A 257 -9.97 -14.54 -4.61
N GLY A 258 -10.65 -13.53 -4.03
CA GLY A 258 -11.23 -12.43 -4.78
C GLY A 258 -12.00 -11.47 -3.89
N ARG A 259 -12.58 -10.45 -4.50
CA ARG A 259 -13.36 -9.44 -3.75
C ARG A 259 -14.60 -10.07 -3.09
N PRO A 260 -14.97 -9.58 -1.89
CA PRO A 260 -16.26 -9.91 -1.30
C PRO A 260 -17.42 -9.61 -2.26
N ILE A 261 -18.41 -10.46 -2.25
CA ILE A 261 -19.57 -10.41 -3.14
C ILE A 261 -20.83 -10.24 -2.31
N GLU A 262 -21.64 -9.26 -2.65
CA GLU A 262 -22.95 -9.07 -2.03
C GLU A 262 -23.93 -10.14 -2.52
N ARG A 263 -24.71 -10.70 -1.60
CA ARG A 263 -25.78 -11.67 -1.85
C ARG A 263 -27.00 -11.29 -1.02
N ARG A 264 -28.15 -11.91 -1.31
CA ARG A 264 -29.43 -11.65 -0.63
C ARG A 264 -29.32 -11.63 0.91
N ASN A 265 -28.42 -12.42 1.50
CA ASN A 265 -28.28 -12.59 2.95
C ASN A 265 -27.00 -11.96 3.53
N GLY A 266 -26.35 -11.03 2.79
CA GLY A 266 -25.17 -10.29 3.24
C GLY A 266 -23.95 -10.37 2.32
N LEU A 267 -22.82 -9.93 2.83
CA LEU A 267 -21.56 -9.89 2.11
C LEU A 267 -20.74 -11.16 2.38
N PHE A 268 -20.16 -11.75 1.33
CA PHE A 268 -19.44 -13.03 1.41
C PHE A 268 -18.06 -12.92 0.74
N ALA A 269 -17.03 -13.43 1.41
CA ALA A 269 -15.67 -13.56 0.87
C ALA A 269 -15.46 -14.95 0.25
N PRO A 270 -14.92 -15.05 -0.98
CA PRO A 270 -14.51 -16.32 -1.58
C PRO A 270 -13.16 -16.75 -0.96
N ILE A 271 -13.11 -17.92 -0.36
CA ILE A 271 -11.93 -18.47 0.30
C ILE A 271 -11.46 -19.71 -0.44
N ALA A 272 -10.22 -19.70 -0.91
CA ALA A 272 -9.50 -20.89 -1.33
C ALA A 272 -8.87 -21.58 -0.11
N ALA A 273 -8.68 -22.87 -0.20
CA ALA A 273 -8.09 -23.69 0.86
C ALA A 273 -7.05 -24.65 0.27
N ARG A 274 -5.89 -24.73 0.86
CA ARG A 274 -4.82 -25.65 0.50
C ARG A 274 -4.33 -26.38 1.74
N THR A 275 -4.49 -27.70 1.78
CA THR A 275 -3.93 -28.53 2.85
C THR A 275 -2.41 -28.35 2.89
N LEU A 276 -1.89 -28.10 4.07
CA LEU A 276 -0.45 -28.10 4.31
C LEU A 276 -0.01 -29.56 4.46
N THR A 277 0.83 -30.01 3.54
CA THR A 277 1.52 -31.32 3.69
C THR A 277 2.56 -31.17 4.81
N PRO A 278 2.63 -32.09 5.75
CA PRO A 278 3.61 -32.07 6.83
C PRO A 278 5.05 -32.12 6.34
#